data_5cdc172e1ed647650995748f00017a01
#
_entry.id   5cdc172e1ed647650995748f00017a01
#
_cell.length_a   1.000
_cell.length_b   1.000
_cell.length_c   1.000
_cell.angle_alpha   90.00
_cell.angle_beta   90.00
_cell.angle_gamma   90.00
#
_symmetry.space_group_name_H-M   'P 1'
#
loop_
_entity.id
_entity.type
_entity.pdbx_description
1 polymer ?
#
loop_
_entity_poly.entity_id
_entity_poly.type
_entity_poly.pdbx_seq_one_letter_code
_entity_poly.pdbx_strand_id
1 'polypeptide(L)'
;MATAEATDGVNGLPAIEVYSTLTRTKSPLVTVKPGHVGMYLCGPTVYKPSHIGHMVGPVIFDTVKRYLVYSGWQVTWVVNITDVDDKIITESTVRGTTMAKLAEEMTADYLDNLTALGVTSIDVMPKATEHIGTIIAFIEGLIAKGSAYASDGDAYFDVTRDADYGKLTNRSVEAMQGEGGSTAERKRSAADFALWKKAKPGEPAWESPWGPGRPGWHIECSAMSKAILGPHFDIHGGGLDLIFPHHENEIAQSESLHDCPMATFWMHNGLMQAAGVAGKVGGRPRDGGDATATAAQAATAAQAATDAAAQAATKISKSTGAEPFKYLLARHQPEAIRMLLLSTHYRSPIHFGEEPLGESARAMEAFERLFARFQRVSGKSFYALPSRDRRAGNAALSAAGDEPQALRDKFLAAMDDDFNTAIAIASLFDFVRVVNKFIDQHGLEVKKPAAELATLDAMMLTLRELTGVLGLFLQPPKQKAEGGDEGLVAQLMELVIEIRANARKAKDFATADLVRNKLTAAGIVLEDRPDGTGWVKK
;
A
#
# COMPACT_ATOMS: atom_id res chain seq x y z
N MET A 1 19.34 -13.96 -32.41
CA MET A 1 18.30 -13.85 -31.37
C MET A 1 18.64 -12.63 -30.57
N ALA A 2 17.91 -11.56 -30.76
CA ALA A 2 18.23 -10.26 -30.20
C ALA A 2 17.92 -10.28 -28.70
N THR A 3 18.94 -10.09 -27.88
CA THR A 3 18.79 -9.68 -26.48
C THR A 3 18.09 -8.32 -26.51
N ALA A 4 16.92 -8.23 -25.89
CA ALA A 4 16.27 -6.94 -25.64
C ALA A 4 17.25 -6.13 -24.78
N GLU A 5 17.88 -5.13 -25.41
CA GLU A 5 18.59 -4.09 -24.69
C GLU A 5 17.57 -3.39 -23.79
N ALA A 6 17.76 -3.54 -22.48
CA ALA A 6 17.06 -2.71 -21.51
C ALA A 6 17.40 -1.27 -21.88
N THR A 7 16.41 -0.49 -22.30
CA THR A 7 16.57 0.94 -22.56
C THR A 7 17.03 1.58 -21.26
N ASP A 8 18.30 2.00 -21.23
CA ASP A 8 18.85 2.74 -20.11
C ASP A 8 17.98 3.99 -19.90
N GLY A 9 17.35 4.07 -18.75
CA GLY A 9 16.63 5.25 -18.33
C GLY A 9 17.59 6.43 -18.09
N VAL A 10 17.06 7.56 -17.70
CA VAL A 10 17.83 8.78 -17.43
C VAL A 10 18.90 8.49 -16.35
N ASN A 11 20.16 8.84 -16.63
CA ASN A 11 21.31 8.69 -15.70
C ASN A 11 21.68 7.24 -15.30
N GLY A 12 21.45 6.24 -16.14
CA GLY A 12 21.78 4.84 -15.85
C GLY A 12 20.87 4.20 -14.78
N LEU A 13 19.71 4.82 -14.51
CA LEU A 13 18.62 4.26 -13.73
C LEU A 13 17.68 3.48 -14.64
N PRO A 14 16.99 2.45 -14.16
CA PRO A 14 16.05 1.69 -14.98
C PRO A 14 14.87 2.57 -15.43
N ALA A 15 14.38 2.31 -16.64
CA ALA A 15 13.14 2.93 -17.12
C ALA A 15 11.96 2.37 -16.33
N ILE A 16 11.21 3.24 -15.67
CA ILE A 16 9.99 2.90 -14.93
C ILE A 16 8.86 3.71 -15.54
N GLU A 17 7.78 3.07 -15.91
CA GLU A 17 6.56 3.74 -16.36
C GLU A 17 5.60 3.94 -15.20
N VAL A 18 4.97 5.10 -15.12
CA VAL A 18 4.00 5.47 -14.09
C VAL A 18 2.72 5.98 -14.75
N TYR A 19 1.58 5.46 -14.33
CA TYR A 19 0.28 5.97 -14.75
C TYR A 19 -0.07 7.24 -13.96
N SER A 20 -0.47 8.29 -14.67
CA SER A 20 -1.00 9.49 -14.05
C SER A 20 -2.50 9.61 -14.29
N THR A 21 -3.28 9.81 -13.22
CA THR A 21 -4.74 10.05 -13.31
C THR A 21 -5.04 11.34 -14.08
N LEU A 22 -4.14 12.33 -14.03
CA LEU A 22 -4.30 13.59 -14.75
C LEU A 22 -4.26 13.38 -16.26
N THR A 23 -3.25 12.66 -16.76
CA THR A 23 -3.08 12.40 -18.19
C THR A 23 -3.82 11.15 -18.68
N ARG A 24 -4.18 10.25 -17.75
CA ARG A 24 -4.81 8.93 -18.01
C ARG A 24 -3.97 8.01 -18.89
N THR A 25 -2.67 8.23 -18.88
CA THR A 25 -1.68 7.45 -19.62
C THR A 25 -0.53 7.05 -18.72
N LYS A 26 0.19 5.99 -19.09
CA LYS A 26 1.51 5.69 -18.54
C LYS A 26 2.56 6.48 -19.32
N SER A 27 3.56 6.96 -18.60
CA SER A 27 4.73 7.61 -19.18
C SER A 27 5.97 7.32 -18.35
N PRO A 28 7.17 7.42 -18.94
CA PRO A 28 8.42 7.23 -18.22
C PRO A 28 8.54 8.18 -17.02
N LEU A 29 9.04 7.65 -15.90
CA LEU A 29 9.33 8.44 -14.70
C LEU A 29 10.51 9.39 -14.98
N VAL A 30 10.16 10.63 -15.30
CA VAL A 30 11.11 11.74 -15.43
C VAL A 30 10.93 12.64 -14.21
N THR A 31 12.02 12.87 -13.46
CA THR A 31 11.95 13.58 -12.19
C THR A 31 12.34 15.04 -12.30
N VAL A 32 11.76 15.90 -11.48
CA VAL A 32 12.04 17.34 -11.37
C VAL A 32 13.53 17.55 -11.04
N LYS A 33 14.04 16.77 -10.10
CA LYS A 33 15.47 16.72 -9.76
C LYS A 33 16.05 15.38 -10.22
N PRO A 34 17.02 15.37 -11.14
CA PRO A 34 17.56 14.12 -11.68
C PRO A 34 18.00 13.13 -10.59
N GLY A 35 17.49 11.90 -10.67
CA GLY A 35 17.82 10.82 -9.73
C GLY A 35 17.13 10.89 -8.36
N HIS A 36 16.29 11.91 -8.13
CA HIS A 36 15.55 12.09 -6.87
C HIS A 36 14.06 12.20 -7.14
N VAL A 37 13.25 11.46 -6.41
CA VAL A 37 11.78 11.48 -6.47
C VAL A 37 11.23 12.14 -5.21
N GLY A 38 10.51 13.26 -5.38
CA GLY A 38 9.67 13.86 -4.36
C GLY A 38 8.26 13.25 -4.41
N MET A 39 7.82 12.62 -3.32
CA MET A 39 6.54 11.93 -3.25
C MET A 39 5.72 12.43 -2.07
N TYR A 40 4.49 12.89 -2.32
CA TYR A 40 3.53 13.32 -1.31
C TYR A 40 2.31 12.42 -1.33
N LEU A 41 1.91 11.89 -0.19
CA LEU A 41 0.68 11.12 0.00
C LEU A 41 -0.21 11.85 0.99
N CYS A 42 -1.45 12.15 0.60
CA CYS A 42 -2.43 12.71 1.52
C CYS A 42 -2.72 11.73 2.66
N GLY A 43 -2.42 12.18 3.88
CA GLY A 43 -2.58 11.43 5.11
C GLY A 43 -3.98 11.54 5.72
N PRO A 44 -4.22 10.92 6.87
CA PRO A 44 -5.54 10.88 7.49
C PRO A 44 -5.88 12.14 8.26
N THR A 45 -7.20 12.44 8.36
CA THR A 45 -7.74 13.29 9.44
C THR A 45 -7.87 12.43 10.71
N VAL A 46 -7.14 12.82 11.77
CA VAL A 46 -6.96 12.02 12.98
C VAL A 46 -8.04 12.31 14.04
N TYR A 47 -9.29 11.88 13.79
CA TYR A 47 -10.41 12.10 14.72
C TYR A 47 -10.95 10.83 15.39
N LYS A 48 -10.67 9.66 14.84
CA LYS A 48 -11.04 8.34 15.36
C LYS A 48 -9.93 7.34 15.11
N PRO A 49 -9.90 6.20 15.80
CA PRO A 49 -8.93 5.14 15.53
C PRO A 49 -8.87 4.78 14.05
N SER A 50 -7.70 4.46 13.57
CA SER A 50 -7.48 4.07 12.19
C SER A 50 -8.21 2.78 11.85
N HIS A 51 -8.70 2.65 10.64
CA HIS A 51 -9.25 1.42 10.09
C HIS A 51 -8.42 0.99 8.87
N ILE A 52 -8.66 -0.21 8.36
CA ILE A 52 -7.91 -0.80 7.25
C ILE A 52 -7.79 0.13 6.03
N GLY A 53 -8.82 0.91 5.70
CA GLY A 53 -8.80 1.85 4.58
C GLY A 53 -7.71 2.93 4.68
N HIS A 54 -7.28 3.31 5.90
CA HIS A 54 -6.17 4.26 6.09
C HIS A 54 -4.80 3.62 5.86
N MET A 55 -4.72 2.29 5.81
CA MET A 55 -3.48 1.55 5.62
C MET A 55 -3.18 1.28 4.13
N VAL A 56 -4.19 1.37 3.25
CA VAL A 56 -4.06 1.04 1.82
C VAL A 56 -3.02 1.92 1.14
N GLY A 57 -3.21 3.24 1.15
CA GLY A 57 -2.29 4.19 0.55
C GLY A 57 -0.86 4.03 1.07
N PRO A 58 -0.64 4.10 2.41
CA PRO A 58 0.70 3.94 2.97
C PRO A 58 1.40 2.63 2.61
N VAL A 59 0.72 1.48 2.56
CA VAL A 59 1.32 0.19 2.16
C VAL A 59 1.73 0.21 0.69
N ILE A 60 0.89 0.76 -0.18
CA ILE A 60 1.19 0.87 -1.62
C ILE A 60 2.39 1.81 -1.83
N PHE A 61 2.37 3.00 -1.23
CA PHE A 61 3.42 4.00 -1.41
C PHE A 61 4.75 3.60 -0.73
N ASP A 62 4.70 2.85 0.38
CA ASP A 62 5.90 2.22 0.96
C ASP A 62 6.52 1.23 -0.04
N THR A 63 5.69 0.44 -0.74
CA THR A 63 6.17 -0.50 -1.76
C THR A 63 6.75 0.24 -2.97
N VAL A 64 6.11 1.31 -3.43
CA VAL A 64 6.64 2.20 -4.48
C VAL A 64 8.01 2.76 -4.07
N LYS A 65 8.11 3.34 -2.87
CA LYS A 65 9.37 3.87 -2.34
C LYS A 65 10.45 2.80 -2.26
N ARG A 66 10.14 1.64 -1.71
CA ARG A 66 11.09 0.51 -1.61
C ARG A 66 11.61 0.11 -2.98
N TYR A 67 10.73 0.02 -3.97
CA TYR A 67 11.14 -0.33 -5.33
C TYR A 67 12.00 0.75 -5.99
N LEU A 68 11.66 2.01 -5.83
CA LEU A 68 12.47 3.14 -6.33
C LEU A 68 13.87 3.15 -5.71
N VAL A 69 13.95 3.01 -4.38
CA VAL A 69 15.24 2.96 -3.65
C VAL A 69 16.05 1.73 -4.06
N TYR A 70 15.42 0.55 -4.15
CA TYR A 70 16.04 -0.67 -4.64
C TYR A 70 16.59 -0.48 -6.08
N SER A 71 15.91 0.27 -6.91
CA SER A 71 16.28 0.59 -8.29
C SER A 71 17.33 1.71 -8.40
N GLY A 72 17.77 2.30 -7.28
CA GLY A 72 18.86 3.28 -7.21
C GLY A 72 18.40 4.74 -7.18
N TRP A 73 17.09 5.02 -7.09
CA TRP A 73 16.56 6.36 -6.91
C TRP A 73 16.71 6.84 -5.46
N GLN A 74 16.96 8.14 -5.27
CA GLN A 74 16.73 8.79 -3.99
C GLN A 74 15.26 9.17 -3.88
N VAL A 75 14.63 8.97 -2.73
CA VAL A 75 13.21 9.27 -2.55
C VAL A 75 13.00 10.06 -1.26
N THR A 76 12.30 11.19 -1.36
CA THR A 76 11.73 11.88 -0.20
C THR A 76 10.22 11.65 -0.19
N TRP A 77 9.74 10.90 0.79
CA TRP A 77 8.33 10.58 0.94
C TRP A 77 7.70 11.32 2.11
N VAL A 78 6.68 12.10 1.80
CA VAL A 78 5.94 12.93 2.76
C VAL A 78 4.52 12.37 2.92
N VAL A 79 4.06 12.25 4.17
CA VAL A 79 2.66 11.92 4.51
C VAL A 79 2.20 12.90 5.57
N ASN A 80 1.21 13.73 5.28
CA ASN A 80 0.73 14.70 6.27
C ASN A 80 -0.18 14.08 7.33
N ILE A 81 -0.30 14.77 8.44
CA ILE A 81 -1.31 14.54 9.47
C ILE A 81 -2.22 15.77 9.53
N THR A 82 -3.49 15.59 9.16
CA THR A 82 -4.52 16.62 9.38
C THR A 82 -4.98 16.53 10.84
N ASP A 83 -4.39 17.38 11.68
CA ASP A 83 -4.61 17.46 13.13
C ASP A 83 -5.51 18.62 13.55
N VAL A 84 -6.08 19.36 12.59
CA VAL A 84 -7.11 20.38 12.76
C VAL A 84 -8.21 20.22 11.71
N ASP A 85 -9.45 19.96 12.14
CA ASP A 85 -10.59 19.75 11.24
C ASP A 85 -11.91 19.82 12.05
N ASP A 86 -13.03 20.13 11.40
CA ASP A 86 -14.37 20.14 12.02
C ASP A 86 -14.71 18.83 12.73
N LYS A 87 -14.26 17.67 12.16
CA LYS A 87 -14.52 16.34 12.73
C LYS A 87 -13.73 16.13 14.02
N ILE A 88 -12.48 16.63 14.09
CA ILE A 88 -11.65 16.53 15.30
C ILE A 88 -12.26 17.39 16.42
N ILE A 89 -12.67 18.62 16.10
CA ILE A 89 -13.30 19.54 17.05
C ILE A 89 -14.58 18.91 17.61
N THR A 90 -15.45 18.40 16.75
CA THR A 90 -16.70 17.76 17.16
C THR A 90 -16.46 16.54 18.03
N GLU A 91 -15.58 15.63 17.61
CA GLU A 91 -15.28 14.39 18.34
C GLU A 91 -14.60 14.67 19.69
N SER A 92 -13.71 15.67 19.77
CA SER A 92 -13.07 16.08 21.03
C SER A 92 -14.09 16.61 22.03
N THR A 93 -15.07 17.36 21.57
CA THR A 93 -16.19 17.84 22.40
C THR A 93 -17.03 16.68 22.92
N VAL A 94 -17.37 15.71 22.05
CA VAL A 94 -18.12 14.50 22.42
C VAL A 94 -17.37 13.67 23.48
N ARG A 95 -16.05 13.59 23.39
CA ARG A 95 -15.20 12.85 24.34
C ARG A 95 -14.82 13.63 25.59
N GLY A 96 -15.19 14.90 25.69
CA GLY A 96 -14.80 15.77 26.81
C GLY A 96 -13.29 15.98 26.92
N THR A 97 -12.59 16.04 25.78
CA THR A 97 -11.14 16.25 25.69
C THR A 97 -10.79 17.43 24.79
N THR A 98 -9.53 17.84 24.74
CA THR A 98 -9.07 18.89 23.82
C THR A 98 -8.82 18.31 22.42
N MET A 99 -8.97 19.15 21.38
CA MET A 99 -8.62 18.79 20.00
C MET A 99 -7.18 18.28 19.88
N ALA A 100 -6.23 18.98 20.51
CA ALA A 100 -4.80 18.61 20.46
C ALA A 100 -4.55 17.23 21.06
N LYS A 101 -5.13 16.93 22.24
CA LYS A 101 -4.97 15.63 22.88
C LYS A 101 -5.59 14.50 22.07
N LEU A 102 -6.76 14.72 21.48
CA LEU A 102 -7.40 13.74 20.61
C LEU A 102 -6.54 13.47 19.36
N ALA A 103 -6.04 14.55 18.72
CA ALA A 103 -5.20 14.42 17.54
C ALA A 103 -3.89 13.67 17.85
N GLU A 104 -3.27 13.94 18.99
CA GLU A 104 -2.07 13.22 19.45
C GLU A 104 -2.35 11.72 19.65
N GLU A 105 -3.42 11.38 20.36
CA GLU A 105 -3.82 9.98 20.61
C GLU A 105 -4.10 9.23 19.30
N MET A 106 -4.85 9.82 18.38
CA MET A 106 -5.21 9.20 17.12
C MET A 106 -4.03 9.13 16.13
N THR A 107 -3.10 10.08 16.23
CA THR A 107 -1.84 10.03 15.48
C THR A 107 -0.98 8.86 15.97
N ALA A 108 -0.85 8.66 17.28
CA ALA A 108 -0.12 7.53 17.85
C ALA A 108 -0.73 6.19 17.37
N ASP A 109 -2.06 6.02 17.44
CA ASP A 109 -2.76 4.85 16.91
C ASP A 109 -2.43 4.60 15.42
N TYR A 110 -2.40 5.66 14.61
CA TYR A 110 -2.06 5.55 13.19
C TYR A 110 -0.62 5.09 12.96
N LEU A 111 0.35 5.66 13.67
CA LEU A 111 1.77 5.32 13.57
C LEU A 111 2.06 3.89 14.03
N ASP A 112 1.42 3.45 15.12
CA ASP A 112 1.54 2.08 15.62
C ASP A 112 1.04 1.07 14.57
N ASN A 113 -0.10 1.37 13.93
CA ASN A 113 -0.68 0.54 12.88
C ASN A 113 0.20 0.49 11.62
N LEU A 114 0.80 1.61 11.20
CA LEU A 114 1.77 1.66 10.10
C LEU A 114 3.00 0.81 10.42
N THR A 115 3.55 0.96 11.62
CA THR A 115 4.71 0.20 12.09
C THR A 115 4.43 -1.30 12.09
N ALA A 116 3.24 -1.71 12.54
CA ALA A 116 2.83 -3.11 12.53
C ALA A 116 2.79 -3.70 11.12
N LEU A 117 2.41 -2.91 10.11
CA LEU A 117 2.42 -3.30 8.69
C LEU A 117 3.80 -3.17 8.02
N GLY A 118 4.85 -2.80 8.75
CA GLY A 118 6.19 -2.60 8.20
C GLY A 118 6.36 -1.33 7.37
N VAL A 119 5.44 -0.37 7.47
CA VAL A 119 5.54 0.97 6.87
C VAL A 119 6.34 1.85 7.82
N THR A 120 7.66 1.88 7.63
CA THR A 120 8.61 2.58 8.51
C THR A 120 9.52 3.54 7.75
N SER A 121 9.26 3.75 6.47
CA SER A 121 10.15 4.49 5.56
C SER A 121 9.64 5.89 5.19
N ILE A 122 8.60 6.40 5.86
CA ILE A 122 8.12 7.78 5.67
C ILE A 122 9.19 8.74 6.20
N ASP A 123 9.64 9.69 5.35
CA ASP A 123 10.72 10.60 5.73
C ASP A 123 10.23 11.80 6.52
N VAL A 124 9.06 12.35 6.16
CA VAL A 124 8.50 13.55 6.80
C VAL A 124 7.00 13.38 7.00
N MET A 125 6.53 13.69 8.21
CA MET A 125 5.09 13.67 8.55
C MET A 125 4.68 15.03 9.12
N PRO A 126 4.45 16.04 8.26
CA PRO A 126 4.08 17.37 8.70
C PRO A 126 2.66 17.38 9.28
N LYS A 127 2.43 18.20 10.30
CA LYS A 127 1.12 18.46 10.87
C LYS A 127 0.60 19.84 10.41
N ALA A 128 -0.70 19.91 10.13
CA ALA A 128 -1.32 21.16 9.68
C ALA A 128 -1.14 22.29 10.73
N THR A 129 -1.24 21.97 12.02
CA THR A 129 -1.06 22.96 13.11
C THR A 129 0.35 23.54 13.21
N GLU A 130 1.36 22.81 12.75
CA GLU A 130 2.77 23.25 12.73
C GLU A 130 3.08 24.14 11.50
N HIS A 131 2.14 24.21 10.52
CA HIS A 131 2.32 24.91 9.26
C HIS A 131 1.36 26.11 9.06
N ILE A 132 0.69 26.60 10.11
CA ILE A 132 -0.29 27.68 10.03
C ILE A 132 0.26 28.94 9.34
N GLY A 133 1.48 29.36 9.68
CA GLY A 133 2.11 30.52 9.04
C GLY A 133 2.36 30.30 7.55
N THR A 134 2.74 29.09 7.14
CA THR A 134 2.93 28.71 5.74
C THR A 134 1.61 28.73 4.98
N ILE A 135 0.53 28.23 5.60
CA ILE A 135 -0.83 28.23 5.05
C ILE A 135 -1.33 29.66 4.85
N ILE A 136 -1.18 30.52 5.86
CA ILE A 136 -1.58 31.94 5.77
C ILE A 136 -0.85 32.63 4.61
N ALA A 137 0.48 32.48 4.53
CA ALA A 137 1.28 33.06 3.44
C ALA A 137 0.87 32.54 2.06
N PHE A 138 0.47 31.28 1.95
CA PHE A 138 -0.03 30.68 0.70
C PHE A 138 -1.35 31.36 0.29
N ILE A 139 -2.29 31.53 1.23
CA ILE A 139 -3.59 32.17 0.98
C ILE A 139 -3.40 33.66 0.62
N GLU A 140 -2.51 34.40 1.31
CA GLU A 140 -2.18 35.79 0.97
C GLU A 140 -1.67 35.89 -0.48
N GLY A 141 -0.81 34.96 -0.91
CA GLY A 141 -0.33 34.87 -2.28
C GLY A 141 -1.45 34.66 -3.29
N LEU A 142 -2.40 33.76 -3.00
CA LEU A 142 -3.57 33.53 -3.86
C LEU A 142 -4.47 34.77 -3.96
N ILE A 143 -4.68 35.48 -2.84
CA ILE A 143 -5.47 36.75 -2.81
C ILE A 143 -4.76 37.83 -3.63
N ALA A 144 -3.42 37.95 -3.49
CA ALA A 144 -2.64 38.91 -4.24
C ALA A 144 -2.69 38.65 -5.76
N LYS A 145 -2.78 37.39 -6.17
CA LYS A 145 -2.97 36.99 -7.58
C LYS A 145 -4.42 37.11 -8.08
N GLY A 146 -5.38 37.38 -7.18
CA GLY A 146 -6.79 37.46 -7.51
C GLY A 146 -7.50 36.15 -7.71
N SER A 147 -6.87 35.02 -7.34
CA SER A 147 -7.45 33.67 -7.37
C SER A 147 -8.22 33.32 -6.08
N ALA A 148 -8.13 34.18 -5.05
CA ALA A 148 -8.86 34.03 -3.80
C ALA A 148 -9.37 35.38 -3.29
N TYR A 149 -10.30 35.36 -2.35
CA TYR A 149 -10.88 36.57 -1.73
C TYR A 149 -11.26 36.32 -0.27
N ALA A 150 -11.21 37.40 0.51
CA ALA A 150 -11.71 37.40 1.89
C ALA A 150 -13.19 37.80 1.95
N SER A 151 -13.95 37.20 2.85
CA SER A 151 -15.37 37.48 3.09
C SER A 151 -15.75 37.19 4.54
N ASP A 152 -16.05 38.25 5.32
CA ASP A 152 -16.53 38.18 6.71
C ASP A 152 -15.71 37.27 7.65
N GLY A 153 -14.39 37.34 7.56
CA GLY A 153 -13.46 36.56 8.38
C GLY A 153 -13.12 35.16 7.82
N ASP A 154 -13.75 34.77 6.73
CA ASP A 154 -13.38 33.62 5.92
C ASP A 154 -12.49 34.05 4.74
N ALA A 155 -11.74 33.10 4.14
CA ALA A 155 -11.11 33.26 2.83
C ALA A 155 -11.52 32.12 1.93
N TYR A 156 -11.84 32.42 0.67
CA TYR A 156 -12.30 31.46 -0.33
C TYR A 156 -11.44 31.48 -1.58
N PHE A 157 -11.27 30.32 -2.22
CA PHE A 157 -10.76 30.22 -3.57
C PHE A 157 -11.89 30.54 -4.56
N ASP A 158 -11.62 31.40 -5.54
CA ASP A 158 -12.55 31.76 -6.60
C ASP A 158 -12.37 30.82 -7.79
N VAL A 159 -13.19 29.77 -7.84
CA VAL A 159 -13.11 28.72 -8.87
C VAL A 159 -13.27 29.28 -10.28
N THR A 160 -13.99 30.43 -10.43
CA THR A 160 -14.19 31.04 -11.74
C THR A 160 -12.91 31.67 -12.35
N ARG A 161 -11.85 31.78 -11.53
CA ARG A 161 -10.54 32.32 -11.95
C ARG A 161 -9.59 31.23 -12.44
N ASP A 162 -9.90 29.98 -12.23
CA ASP A 162 -9.14 28.85 -12.74
C ASP A 162 -9.85 28.26 -13.96
N ALA A 163 -9.31 28.58 -15.16
CA ALA A 163 -9.89 28.11 -16.42
C ALA A 163 -9.78 26.59 -16.60
N ASP A 164 -8.83 25.96 -15.90
CA ASP A 164 -8.53 24.53 -15.99
C ASP A 164 -9.16 23.73 -14.83
N TYR A 165 -9.97 24.36 -13.98
CA TYR A 165 -10.63 23.67 -12.87
C TYR A 165 -11.47 22.49 -13.37
N GLY A 166 -11.25 21.33 -12.77
CA GLY A 166 -11.90 20.09 -13.19
C GLY A 166 -11.03 19.20 -14.11
N LYS A 167 -9.79 19.58 -14.39
CA LYS A 167 -8.91 18.82 -15.31
C LYS A 167 -8.51 17.44 -14.80
N LEU A 168 -8.39 17.26 -13.48
CA LEU A 168 -8.10 15.96 -12.87
C LEU A 168 -9.33 15.03 -12.94
N THR A 169 -10.49 15.57 -12.58
CA THR A 169 -11.78 14.83 -12.59
C THR A 169 -12.35 14.68 -13.99
N ASN A 170 -11.96 15.54 -14.94
CA ASN A 170 -12.56 15.68 -16.27
C ASN A 170 -14.07 16.01 -16.19
N ARG A 171 -14.45 16.90 -15.29
CA ARG A 171 -15.81 17.39 -15.12
C ARG A 171 -15.85 18.89 -15.26
N SER A 172 -16.96 19.43 -15.77
CA SER A 172 -17.18 20.88 -15.78
C SER A 172 -17.58 21.40 -14.39
N VAL A 173 -17.34 22.69 -14.13
CA VAL A 173 -17.71 23.34 -12.86
C VAL A 173 -19.21 23.22 -12.60
N GLU A 174 -20.06 23.28 -13.66
CA GLU A 174 -21.51 23.15 -13.54
C GLU A 174 -21.92 21.74 -13.05
N ALA A 175 -21.19 20.70 -13.47
CA ALA A 175 -21.44 19.33 -13.01
C ALA A 175 -21.00 19.07 -11.57
N MET A 176 -20.22 19.98 -10.98
CA MET A 176 -19.70 19.88 -9.61
C MET A 176 -20.45 20.80 -8.62
N GLN A 177 -21.45 21.58 -9.07
CA GLN A 177 -22.25 22.44 -8.20
C GLN A 177 -23.05 21.62 -7.18
N GLY A 178 -22.90 21.97 -5.91
CA GLY A 178 -23.59 21.33 -4.78
C GLY A 178 -22.73 20.44 -3.90
N GLU A 179 -21.50 20.09 -4.30
CA GLU A 179 -20.58 19.27 -3.48
C GLU A 179 -19.73 20.11 -2.49
N GLY A 180 -19.90 21.44 -2.45
CA GLY A 180 -19.01 22.40 -1.79
C GLY A 180 -19.37 22.87 -0.35
N GLY A 181 -20.36 22.25 0.35
CA GLY A 181 -20.64 22.52 1.78
C GLY A 181 -21.49 23.75 2.10
N SER A 182 -21.83 23.96 3.39
CA SER A 182 -22.96 24.70 3.94
C SER A 182 -22.82 26.23 4.11
N THR A 183 -21.88 26.95 3.46
CA THR A 183 -21.67 28.41 3.67
C THR A 183 -22.01 29.25 2.43
N ALA A 184 -23.13 28.93 1.78
CA ALA A 184 -23.53 29.52 0.49
C ALA A 184 -23.66 31.07 0.49
N GLU A 185 -24.02 31.67 1.61
CA GLU A 185 -24.29 33.15 1.69
C GLU A 185 -23.03 34.03 1.61
N ARG A 186 -21.83 33.47 1.89
CA ARG A 186 -20.56 34.23 1.90
C ARG A 186 -19.71 34.02 0.66
N LYS A 187 -20.08 33.06 -0.18
CA LYS A 187 -19.36 32.69 -1.41
C LYS A 187 -19.85 33.51 -2.59
N ARG A 188 -18.93 33.84 -3.52
CA ARG A 188 -19.28 34.47 -4.80
C ARG A 188 -19.91 33.47 -5.75
N SER A 189 -19.43 32.24 -5.71
CA SER A 189 -19.96 31.09 -6.47
C SER A 189 -20.19 29.90 -5.54
N ALA A 190 -21.19 29.08 -5.83
CA ALA A 190 -21.47 27.86 -5.07
C ALA A 190 -20.28 26.85 -5.15
N ALA A 191 -19.50 26.90 -6.21
CA ALA A 191 -18.32 26.05 -6.43
C ALA A 191 -17.08 26.51 -5.62
N ASP A 192 -17.06 27.78 -5.12
CA ASP A 192 -15.93 28.25 -4.33
C ASP A 192 -15.74 27.43 -3.07
N PHE A 193 -14.51 27.25 -2.63
CA PHE A 193 -14.20 26.46 -1.44
C PHE A 193 -13.33 27.21 -0.44
N ALA A 194 -13.49 26.87 0.83
CA ALA A 194 -12.85 27.58 1.92
C ALA A 194 -11.35 27.29 1.98
N LEU A 195 -10.54 28.35 2.06
CA LEU A 195 -9.12 28.35 2.33
C LEU A 195 -8.84 28.62 3.81
N TRP A 196 -9.61 29.54 4.40
CA TRP A 196 -9.61 29.90 5.82
C TRP A 196 -11.02 29.98 6.33
N LYS A 197 -11.28 29.44 7.50
CA LYS A 197 -12.61 29.47 8.16
C LYS A 197 -12.55 30.25 9.45
N LYS A 198 -13.37 31.26 9.58
CA LYS A 198 -13.56 32.02 10.82
C LYS A 198 -13.92 31.08 11.98
N ALA A 199 -13.22 31.21 13.09
CA ALA A 199 -13.51 30.42 14.27
C ALA A 199 -14.86 30.81 14.90
N LYS A 200 -15.59 29.82 15.37
CA LYS A 200 -16.75 30.01 16.23
C LYS A 200 -16.30 30.14 17.68
N PRO A 201 -17.10 30.75 18.55
CA PRO A 201 -16.79 30.86 19.96
C PRO A 201 -16.45 29.49 20.59
N GLY A 202 -15.27 29.40 21.23
CA GLY A 202 -14.79 28.18 21.87
C GLY A 202 -14.08 27.19 20.96
N GLU A 203 -14.01 27.43 19.65
CA GLU A 203 -13.18 26.62 18.74
C GLU A 203 -11.70 27.03 18.82
N PRO A 204 -10.76 26.09 18.55
CA PRO A 204 -9.35 26.43 18.33
C PRO A 204 -9.21 27.40 17.17
N ALA A 205 -8.38 28.44 17.35
CA ALA A 205 -8.19 29.49 16.36
C ALA A 205 -6.74 29.99 16.35
N TRP A 206 -6.30 30.44 15.19
CA TRP A 206 -5.05 31.15 14.97
C TRP A 206 -5.32 32.52 14.37
N GLU A 207 -4.48 33.47 14.74
CA GLU A 207 -4.57 34.83 14.19
C GLU A 207 -4.20 34.81 12.69
N SER A 208 -4.94 35.55 11.89
CA SER A 208 -4.71 35.74 10.46
C SER A 208 -5.10 37.14 10.01
N PRO A 209 -4.69 37.60 8.80
CA PRO A 209 -5.09 38.88 8.24
C PRO A 209 -6.62 39.03 8.08
N TRP A 210 -7.35 37.91 8.06
CA TRP A 210 -8.83 37.90 7.90
C TRP A 210 -9.56 37.81 9.25
N GLY A 211 -8.81 37.60 10.33
CA GLY A 211 -9.30 37.40 11.68
C GLY A 211 -9.01 36.01 12.23
N PRO A 212 -9.37 35.76 13.52
CA PRO A 212 -9.16 34.45 14.15
C PRO A 212 -9.92 33.35 13.42
N GLY A 213 -9.21 32.26 13.09
CA GLY A 213 -9.79 31.16 12.33
C GLY A 213 -8.89 29.96 12.24
N ARG A 214 -9.17 29.10 11.30
CA ARG A 214 -8.42 27.86 11.01
C ARG A 214 -8.38 27.53 9.51
N PRO A 215 -7.43 26.73 9.04
CA PRO A 215 -7.33 26.38 7.63
C PRO A 215 -8.56 25.60 7.13
N GLY A 216 -8.83 25.75 5.83
CA GLY A 216 -9.64 24.81 5.08
C GLY A 216 -8.87 23.52 4.85
N TRP A 217 -9.56 22.40 4.61
CA TRP A 217 -8.93 21.08 4.49
C TRP A 217 -7.94 20.96 3.31
N HIS A 218 -8.22 21.59 2.18
CA HIS A 218 -7.42 21.41 0.96
C HIS A 218 -6.11 22.19 0.99
N ILE A 219 -6.11 23.40 1.57
CA ILE A 219 -4.95 24.29 1.59
C ILE A 219 -3.80 23.75 2.44
N GLU A 220 -4.10 22.85 3.39
CA GLU A 220 -3.09 22.21 4.24
C GLU A 220 -2.07 21.47 3.39
N CYS A 221 -2.54 20.55 2.52
CA CYS A 221 -1.67 19.74 1.67
C CYS A 221 -0.93 20.59 0.63
N SER A 222 -1.59 21.56 0.01
CA SER A 222 -0.95 22.49 -0.93
C SER A 222 0.20 23.26 -0.28
N ALA A 223 0.00 23.78 0.92
CA ALA A 223 1.00 24.57 1.63
C ALA A 223 2.16 23.70 2.16
N MET A 224 1.85 22.52 2.75
CA MET A 224 2.84 21.62 3.31
C MET A 224 3.69 20.95 2.22
N SER A 225 3.08 20.48 1.12
CA SER A 225 3.82 19.88 0.00
C SER A 225 4.78 20.89 -0.63
N LYS A 226 4.32 22.13 -0.87
CA LYS A 226 5.14 23.23 -1.37
C LYS A 226 6.32 23.53 -0.43
N ALA A 227 6.09 23.57 0.87
CA ALA A 227 7.13 23.90 1.85
C ALA A 227 8.24 22.84 1.91
N ILE A 228 7.91 21.57 1.69
CA ILE A 228 8.83 20.43 1.86
C ILE A 228 9.43 19.98 0.52
N LEU A 229 8.62 19.86 -0.53
CA LEU A 229 9.03 19.34 -1.83
C LEU A 229 9.23 20.43 -2.91
N GLY A 230 8.76 21.65 -2.65
CA GLY A 230 8.77 22.73 -3.64
C GLY A 230 7.43 22.90 -4.37
N PRO A 231 7.32 23.92 -5.23
CA PRO A 231 6.08 24.22 -5.95
C PRO A 231 5.70 23.17 -7.00
N HIS A 232 6.67 22.44 -7.50
CA HIS A 232 6.53 21.32 -8.44
C HIS A 232 7.34 20.13 -7.91
N PHE A 233 6.71 18.95 -7.83
CA PHE A 233 7.35 17.71 -7.39
C PHE A 233 6.88 16.51 -8.24
N ASP A 234 7.37 15.31 -7.96
CA ASP A 234 7.23 14.22 -8.91
C ASP A 234 5.91 13.46 -8.79
N ILE A 235 5.55 12.99 -7.59
CA ILE A 235 4.39 12.11 -7.39
C ILE A 235 3.49 12.66 -6.28
N HIS A 236 2.22 12.88 -6.61
CA HIS A 236 1.16 13.15 -5.61
C HIS A 236 0.17 11.99 -5.58
N GLY A 237 -0.15 11.50 -4.39
CA GLY A 237 -0.97 10.31 -4.23
C GLY A 237 -2.06 10.37 -3.19
N GLY A 238 -3.03 9.45 -3.34
CA GLY A 238 -4.14 9.26 -2.43
C GLY A 238 -5.11 8.17 -2.89
N GLY A 239 -6.21 8.00 -2.17
CA GLY A 239 -7.31 7.14 -2.64
C GLY A 239 -8.10 7.78 -3.79
N LEU A 240 -8.76 6.97 -4.61
CA LEU A 240 -9.65 7.48 -5.68
C LEU A 240 -10.72 8.45 -5.19
N ASP A 241 -11.11 8.37 -3.93
CA ASP A 241 -12.06 9.27 -3.28
C ASP A 241 -11.51 10.68 -2.99
N LEU A 242 -10.20 10.87 -3.06
CA LEU A 242 -9.55 12.16 -2.91
C LEU A 242 -9.44 12.93 -4.24
N ILE A 243 -9.66 12.28 -5.39
CA ILE A 243 -9.60 12.96 -6.69
C ILE A 243 -10.48 14.23 -6.66
N PHE A 244 -11.72 14.08 -6.15
CA PHE A 244 -12.63 15.21 -5.96
C PHE A 244 -13.28 15.14 -4.57
N PRO A 245 -13.39 16.27 -3.87
CA PRO A 245 -12.91 17.61 -4.29
C PRO A 245 -11.44 17.87 -3.94
N HIS A 246 -10.75 16.99 -3.17
CA HIS A 246 -9.51 17.32 -2.47
C HIS A 246 -8.35 17.63 -3.42
N HIS A 247 -7.94 16.71 -4.25
CA HIS A 247 -6.79 16.87 -5.15
C HIS A 247 -7.06 17.85 -6.29
N GLU A 248 -8.31 17.93 -6.79
CA GLU A 248 -8.69 18.96 -7.75
C GLU A 248 -8.49 20.36 -7.15
N ASN A 249 -8.90 20.56 -5.89
CA ASN A 249 -8.73 21.83 -5.20
C ASN A 249 -7.26 22.15 -4.89
N GLU A 250 -6.45 21.14 -4.59
CA GLU A 250 -5.00 21.33 -4.41
C GLU A 250 -4.30 21.76 -5.70
N ILE A 251 -4.69 21.17 -6.85
CA ILE A 251 -4.21 21.61 -8.16
C ILE A 251 -4.55 23.08 -8.38
N ALA A 252 -5.82 23.44 -8.22
CA ALA A 252 -6.29 24.79 -8.42
C ALA A 252 -5.52 25.80 -7.55
N GLN A 253 -5.33 25.50 -6.27
CA GLN A 253 -4.57 26.34 -5.33
C GLN A 253 -3.10 26.47 -5.74
N SER A 254 -2.43 25.35 -5.98
CA SER A 254 -0.98 25.34 -6.19
C SER A 254 -0.60 25.94 -7.55
N GLU A 255 -1.32 25.58 -8.59
CA GLU A 255 -1.01 26.07 -9.95
C GLU A 255 -1.40 27.54 -10.14
N SER A 256 -2.52 27.99 -9.54
CA SER A 256 -2.86 29.43 -9.51
C SER A 256 -1.82 30.28 -8.77
N LEU A 257 -1.16 29.72 -7.73
CA LEU A 257 -0.14 30.46 -6.98
C LEU A 257 1.22 30.45 -7.71
N HIS A 258 1.61 29.32 -8.28
CA HIS A 258 3.00 29.10 -8.72
C HIS A 258 3.21 29.15 -10.24
N ASP A 259 2.15 29.20 -11.04
CA ASP A 259 2.18 29.22 -12.52
C ASP A 259 2.95 28.01 -13.10
N CYS A 260 2.94 26.87 -12.40
CA CYS A 260 3.55 25.62 -12.83
C CYS A 260 2.72 24.42 -12.32
N PRO A 261 2.83 23.23 -12.97
CA PRO A 261 2.17 22.03 -12.47
C PRO A 261 2.55 21.74 -11.02
N MET A 262 1.60 21.33 -10.17
CA MET A 262 1.88 20.94 -8.79
C MET A 262 2.65 19.62 -8.73
N ALA A 263 2.21 18.62 -9.48
CA ALA A 263 2.87 17.32 -9.53
C ALA A 263 2.91 16.77 -10.96
N THR A 264 3.98 16.03 -11.30
CA THR A 264 4.13 15.38 -12.60
C THR A 264 3.18 14.18 -12.72
N PHE A 265 3.09 13.37 -11.67
CA PHE A 265 2.25 12.17 -11.62
C PHE A 265 1.23 12.27 -10.50
N TRP A 266 -0.02 11.99 -10.83
CA TRP A 266 -1.12 11.85 -9.88
C TRP A 266 -1.48 10.38 -9.74
N MET A 267 -1.06 9.75 -8.64
CA MET A 267 -1.25 8.32 -8.41
C MET A 267 -2.40 8.07 -7.43
N HIS A 268 -3.47 7.41 -7.90
CA HIS A 268 -4.62 7.10 -7.04
C HIS A 268 -4.78 5.59 -6.87
N ASN A 269 -4.86 5.15 -5.62
CA ASN A 269 -5.14 3.76 -5.32
C ASN A 269 -6.64 3.47 -5.28
N GLY A 270 -7.00 2.25 -5.69
CA GLY A 270 -8.36 1.72 -5.62
C GLY A 270 -8.90 1.70 -4.19
N LEU A 271 -10.22 1.75 -4.08
CA LEU A 271 -10.92 1.72 -2.80
C LEU A 271 -11.13 0.28 -2.32
N MET A 272 -11.22 0.12 -1.00
CA MET A 272 -11.60 -1.16 -0.40
C MET A 272 -13.10 -1.38 -0.50
N GLN A 273 -13.47 -2.58 -0.92
CA GLN A 273 -14.84 -3.05 -1.02
C GLN A 273 -15.05 -4.27 -0.12
N ALA A 274 -16.20 -4.36 0.54
CA ALA A 274 -16.54 -5.55 1.33
C ALA A 274 -16.67 -6.78 0.42
N ALA A 275 -15.99 -7.86 0.76
CA ALA A 275 -16.17 -9.14 0.07
C ALA A 275 -17.61 -9.63 0.26
N GLY A 276 -18.28 -10.08 -0.80
CA GLY A 276 -19.68 -10.53 -0.79
C GLY A 276 -20.71 -9.54 -1.33
N VAL A 277 -20.33 -8.30 -1.64
CA VAL A 277 -21.18 -7.30 -2.31
C VAL A 277 -21.00 -7.34 -3.85
N ALA A 278 -20.43 -8.38 -4.40
CA ALA A 278 -20.35 -8.55 -5.84
C ALA A 278 -21.75 -8.74 -6.41
N GLY A 279 -22.32 -7.69 -6.98
CA GLY A 279 -23.42 -7.83 -7.93
C GLY A 279 -22.98 -8.82 -9.00
N LYS A 280 -23.85 -9.82 -9.31
CA LYS A 280 -23.65 -10.78 -10.40
C LYS A 280 -23.39 -10.01 -11.70
N VAL A 281 -22.14 -9.81 -12.06
CA VAL A 281 -21.76 -9.42 -13.42
C VAL A 281 -21.73 -10.71 -14.23
N GLY A 282 -22.60 -10.77 -15.21
CA GLY A 282 -22.95 -11.92 -16.02
C GLY A 282 -21.77 -12.64 -16.66
N GLY A 283 -22.01 -13.92 -16.90
CA GLY A 283 -21.12 -14.87 -17.55
C GLY A 283 -20.58 -14.36 -18.89
N ARG A 284 -19.35 -14.69 -19.14
CA ARG A 284 -18.62 -14.50 -20.40
C ARG A 284 -19.39 -15.18 -21.56
N PRO A 285 -19.72 -14.49 -22.66
CA PRO A 285 -19.92 -15.16 -23.94
C PRO A 285 -18.53 -15.50 -24.53
N ARG A 286 -18.33 -16.76 -24.85
CA ARG A 286 -17.35 -17.14 -25.88
C ARG A 286 -17.98 -16.80 -27.21
N ASP A 287 -17.38 -15.88 -27.99
CA ASP A 287 -17.12 -16.10 -29.40
C ASP A 287 -16.39 -14.89 -29.99
N GLY A 288 -15.53 -15.15 -30.97
CA GLY A 288 -14.59 -14.25 -31.57
C GLY A 288 -15.23 -13.20 -32.48
N GLY A 289 -14.50 -12.11 -32.68
CA GLY A 289 -14.80 -11.07 -33.64
C GLY A 289 -13.98 -9.80 -33.41
N ASP A 290 -13.07 -9.58 -34.30
CA ASP A 290 -12.20 -8.42 -34.45
C ASP A 290 -13.03 -7.13 -34.65
N ALA A 291 -12.88 -6.10 -33.80
CA ALA A 291 -13.44 -4.77 -34.03
C ALA A 291 -12.62 -3.67 -33.32
N THR A 292 -11.87 -3.00 -34.11
CA THR A 292 -11.31 -1.61 -34.07
C THR A 292 -11.20 -0.84 -32.74
N ALA A 293 -9.98 -0.43 -32.46
CA ALA A 293 -9.45 0.21 -31.26
C ALA A 293 -10.04 1.59 -30.85
N THR A 294 -10.96 2.19 -31.58
CA THR A 294 -11.50 3.53 -31.32
C THR A 294 -12.77 3.59 -30.48
N ALA A 295 -13.55 2.51 -30.43
CA ALA A 295 -14.74 2.43 -29.55
C ALA A 295 -14.39 2.01 -28.11
N ALA A 296 -13.27 1.34 -27.91
CA ALA A 296 -12.80 0.86 -26.61
C ALA A 296 -12.34 1.99 -25.67
N GLN A 297 -11.82 3.10 -26.19
CA GLN A 297 -11.34 4.22 -25.38
C GLN A 297 -12.46 5.11 -24.82
N ALA A 298 -13.56 5.29 -25.53
CA ALA A 298 -14.72 6.04 -25.03
C ALA A 298 -15.54 5.20 -24.03
N ALA A 299 -15.63 3.88 -24.23
CA ALA A 299 -16.27 2.96 -23.29
C ALA A 299 -15.52 2.85 -21.96
N THR A 300 -14.17 2.90 -21.96
CA THR A 300 -13.34 2.87 -20.75
C THR A 300 -13.48 4.12 -19.87
N ALA A 301 -13.71 5.31 -20.43
CA ALA A 301 -13.88 6.54 -19.64
C ALA A 301 -15.26 6.63 -18.97
N ALA A 302 -16.33 6.21 -19.66
CA ALA A 302 -17.68 6.13 -19.09
C ALA A 302 -17.78 4.99 -18.05
N GLN A 303 -17.11 3.87 -18.28
CA GLN A 303 -17.01 2.77 -17.35
C GLN A 303 -16.25 3.17 -16.07
N ALA A 304 -15.15 3.91 -16.18
CA ALA A 304 -14.39 4.39 -15.02
C ALA A 304 -15.19 5.36 -14.13
N ALA A 305 -16.07 6.18 -14.72
CA ALA A 305 -16.92 7.11 -13.96
C ALA A 305 -18.09 6.38 -13.28
N THR A 306 -18.68 5.36 -13.93
CA THR A 306 -19.70 4.49 -13.32
C THR A 306 -19.10 3.57 -12.26
N ASP A 307 -17.88 3.09 -12.46
CA ASP A 307 -17.17 2.24 -11.50
C ASP A 307 -16.76 3.04 -10.26
N ALA A 308 -16.35 4.31 -10.38
CA ALA A 308 -16.05 5.19 -9.25
C ALA A 308 -17.29 5.48 -8.39
N ALA A 309 -18.45 5.71 -9.00
CA ALA A 309 -19.71 5.91 -8.28
C ALA A 309 -20.21 4.62 -7.61
N ALA A 310 -20.07 3.46 -8.27
CA ALA A 310 -20.41 2.16 -7.71
C ALA A 310 -19.44 1.74 -6.58
N GLN A 311 -18.16 2.08 -6.70
CA GLN A 311 -17.14 1.86 -5.67
C GLN A 311 -17.39 2.72 -4.41
N ALA A 312 -17.84 3.98 -4.57
CA ALA A 312 -18.21 4.84 -3.46
C ALA A 312 -19.37 4.29 -2.63
N ALA A 313 -20.32 3.59 -3.25
CA ALA A 313 -21.49 3.00 -2.57
C ALA A 313 -21.14 1.76 -1.71
N THR A 314 -20.02 1.08 -1.99
CA THR A 314 -19.59 -0.14 -1.28
C THR A 314 -18.33 0.06 -0.43
N LYS A 315 -17.83 1.29 -0.35
CA LYS A 315 -16.60 1.65 0.34
C LYS A 315 -16.65 1.33 1.84
N ILE A 316 -15.62 0.65 2.32
CA ILE A 316 -15.39 0.48 3.76
C ILE A 316 -14.86 1.80 4.33
N SER A 317 -15.64 2.45 5.19
CA SER A 317 -15.29 3.73 5.79
C SER A 317 -15.75 3.84 7.23
N LYS A 318 -15.31 4.88 7.94
CA LYS A 318 -15.76 5.19 9.33
C LYS A 318 -17.28 5.37 9.42
N SER A 319 -17.93 5.90 8.39
CA SER A 319 -19.39 6.07 8.31
C SER A 319 -20.14 4.75 8.10
N THR A 320 -19.50 3.73 7.56
CA THR A 320 -20.06 2.39 7.35
C THR A 320 -19.73 1.42 8.49
N GLY A 321 -19.17 1.90 9.61
CA GLY A 321 -18.89 1.08 10.79
C GLY A 321 -17.63 0.23 10.71
N ALA A 322 -16.64 0.65 9.90
CA ALA A 322 -15.34 -0.04 9.86
C ALA A 322 -14.71 -0.12 11.25
N GLU A 323 -14.32 -1.34 11.64
CA GLU A 323 -13.68 -1.57 12.94
C GLU A 323 -12.29 -0.92 13.05
N PRO A 324 -11.85 -0.52 14.26
CA PRO A 324 -10.49 -0.09 14.50
C PRO A 324 -9.46 -1.16 14.08
N PHE A 325 -8.42 -0.73 13.37
CA PHE A 325 -7.43 -1.63 12.75
C PHE A 325 -6.70 -2.51 13.76
N LYS A 326 -6.49 -2.04 14.98
CA LYS A 326 -5.90 -2.83 16.08
C LYS A 326 -6.63 -4.15 16.37
N TYR A 327 -7.94 -4.22 16.15
CA TYR A 327 -8.68 -5.47 16.31
C TYR A 327 -8.45 -6.46 15.18
N LEU A 328 -8.18 -5.94 13.99
CA LEU A 328 -7.76 -6.77 12.86
C LEU A 328 -6.36 -7.36 13.10
N LEU A 329 -5.42 -6.55 13.62
CA LEU A 329 -4.08 -6.99 13.99
C LEU A 329 -4.07 -8.03 15.14
N ALA A 330 -5.11 -8.02 15.99
CA ALA A 330 -5.24 -9.03 17.05
C ALA A 330 -5.63 -10.42 16.51
N ARG A 331 -6.28 -10.47 15.32
CA ARG A 331 -6.76 -11.72 14.70
C ARG A 331 -5.89 -12.22 13.55
N HIS A 332 -5.25 -11.31 12.84
CA HIS A 332 -4.50 -11.62 11.62
C HIS A 332 -3.05 -11.17 11.71
N GLN A 333 -2.17 -11.93 11.06
CA GLN A 333 -0.77 -11.52 10.93
C GLN A 333 -0.68 -10.26 10.06
N PRO A 334 0.09 -9.24 10.46
CA PRO A 334 0.25 -7.99 9.70
C PRO A 334 0.71 -8.23 8.26
N GLU A 335 1.59 -9.20 8.05
CA GLU A 335 2.10 -9.53 6.72
C GLU A 335 1.03 -10.14 5.81
N ALA A 336 0.07 -10.92 6.35
CA ALA A 336 -1.06 -11.43 5.57
C ALA A 336 -1.98 -10.28 5.11
N ILE A 337 -2.17 -9.27 5.97
CA ILE A 337 -2.89 -8.06 5.62
C ILE A 337 -2.12 -7.30 4.51
N ARG A 338 -0.80 -7.11 4.66
CA ARG A 338 0.03 -6.46 3.65
C ARG A 338 0.02 -7.22 2.33
N MET A 339 0.12 -8.55 2.35
CA MET A 339 0.01 -9.40 1.16
C MET A 339 -1.33 -9.18 0.44
N LEU A 340 -2.45 -9.16 1.19
CA LEU A 340 -3.77 -8.89 0.60
C LEU A 340 -3.83 -7.52 -0.07
N LEU A 341 -3.32 -6.47 0.58
CA LEU A 341 -3.33 -5.11 0.02
C LEU A 341 -2.49 -4.97 -1.26
N LEU A 342 -1.48 -5.82 -1.43
CA LEU A 342 -0.60 -5.85 -2.60
C LEU A 342 -0.99 -6.91 -3.64
N SER A 343 -1.99 -7.76 -3.37
CA SER A 343 -2.37 -8.88 -4.23
C SER A 343 -3.08 -8.46 -5.52
N THR A 344 -3.56 -7.22 -5.60
CA THR A 344 -4.15 -6.62 -6.80
C THR A 344 -3.31 -5.44 -7.25
N HIS A 345 -3.46 -5.03 -8.52
CA HIS A 345 -2.84 -3.79 -8.99
C HIS A 345 -3.36 -2.61 -8.16
N TYR A 346 -2.50 -1.67 -7.76
CA TYR A 346 -2.87 -0.59 -6.82
C TYR A 346 -4.06 0.26 -7.28
N ARG A 347 -4.29 0.39 -8.60
CA ARG A 347 -5.44 1.11 -9.18
C ARG A 347 -6.76 0.33 -9.11
N SER A 348 -6.70 -0.98 -8.86
CA SER A 348 -7.88 -1.84 -8.81
C SER A 348 -8.52 -1.82 -7.43
N PRO A 349 -9.85 -2.04 -7.33
CA PRO A 349 -10.51 -2.24 -6.05
C PRO A 349 -9.93 -3.42 -5.29
N ILE A 350 -9.83 -3.30 -3.96
CA ILE A 350 -9.36 -4.35 -3.07
C ILE A 350 -10.57 -4.98 -2.38
N HIS A 351 -10.83 -6.26 -2.64
CA HIS A 351 -11.87 -7.01 -1.94
C HIS A 351 -11.36 -7.44 -0.56
N PHE A 352 -12.04 -6.96 0.47
CA PHE A 352 -11.62 -7.16 1.85
C PHE A 352 -12.68 -7.92 2.67
N GLY A 353 -12.23 -8.88 3.49
CA GLY A 353 -13.04 -9.67 4.40
C GLY A 353 -12.24 -10.82 4.99
N GLU A 354 -12.86 -11.59 5.87
CA GLU A 354 -12.22 -12.73 6.55
C GLU A 354 -11.73 -13.81 5.55
N GLU A 355 -12.50 -14.08 4.49
CA GLU A 355 -12.14 -15.08 3.49
C GLU A 355 -10.88 -14.68 2.69
N PRO A 356 -10.80 -13.48 2.04
CA PRO A 356 -9.57 -13.03 1.38
C PRO A 356 -8.34 -12.95 2.31
N LEU A 357 -8.53 -12.54 3.56
CA LEU A 357 -7.44 -12.53 4.55
C LEU A 357 -6.96 -13.95 4.88
N GLY A 358 -7.89 -14.89 5.06
CA GLY A 358 -7.56 -16.29 5.26
C GLY A 358 -6.85 -16.90 4.06
N GLU A 359 -7.22 -16.53 2.83
CA GLU A 359 -6.52 -16.94 1.62
C GLU A 359 -5.09 -16.39 1.56
N SER A 360 -4.90 -15.11 1.85
CA SER A 360 -3.57 -14.50 1.95
C SER A 360 -2.69 -15.19 2.99
N ALA A 361 -3.23 -15.46 4.17
CA ALA A 361 -2.50 -16.17 5.23
C ALA A 361 -2.08 -17.58 4.79
N ARG A 362 -2.98 -18.36 4.18
CA ARG A 362 -2.66 -19.69 3.64
C ARG A 362 -1.62 -19.63 2.51
N ALA A 363 -1.69 -18.61 1.66
CA ALA A 363 -0.72 -18.43 0.59
C ALA A 363 0.69 -18.19 1.15
N MET A 364 0.83 -17.43 2.23
CA MET A 364 2.13 -17.17 2.87
C MET A 364 2.77 -18.42 3.47
N GLU A 365 1.99 -19.42 3.91
CA GLU A 365 2.52 -20.68 4.43
C GLU A 365 3.49 -21.39 3.43
N ALA A 366 3.32 -21.18 2.12
CA ALA A 366 4.22 -21.75 1.13
C ALA A 366 5.65 -21.20 1.26
N PHE A 367 5.78 -19.91 1.54
CA PHE A 367 7.06 -19.25 1.81
C PHE A 367 7.65 -19.72 3.14
N GLU A 368 6.85 -19.73 4.20
CA GLU A 368 7.31 -20.16 5.53
C GLU A 368 7.82 -21.60 5.52
N ARG A 369 7.11 -22.52 4.84
CA ARG A 369 7.57 -23.89 4.64
C ARG A 369 8.89 -23.96 3.89
N LEU A 370 9.07 -23.13 2.84
CA LEU A 370 10.33 -23.03 2.11
C LEU A 370 11.45 -22.49 3.01
N PHE A 371 11.18 -21.46 3.82
CA PHE A 371 12.20 -20.89 4.73
C PHE A 371 12.67 -21.90 5.77
N ALA A 372 11.72 -22.62 6.36
CA ALA A 372 12.03 -23.71 7.29
C ALA A 372 12.83 -24.85 6.60
N ARG A 373 12.46 -25.19 5.34
CA ARG A 373 13.16 -26.16 4.53
C ARG A 373 14.60 -25.71 4.22
N PHE A 374 14.78 -24.47 3.80
CA PHE A 374 16.09 -23.87 3.56
C PHE A 374 16.98 -23.92 4.81
N GLN A 375 16.44 -23.58 5.96
CA GLN A 375 17.20 -23.64 7.22
C GLN A 375 17.66 -25.06 7.56
N ARG A 376 16.81 -26.08 7.35
CA ARG A 376 17.20 -27.48 7.57
C ARG A 376 18.30 -27.94 6.61
N VAL A 377 18.19 -27.53 5.34
CA VAL A 377 19.14 -27.94 4.27
C VAL A 377 20.48 -27.23 4.42
N SER A 378 20.47 -25.90 4.56
CA SER A 378 21.67 -25.06 4.53
C SER A 378 22.24 -24.73 5.91
N GLY A 379 21.44 -24.87 6.98
CA GLY A 379 21.76 -24.37 8.32
C GLY A 379 21.60 -22.86 8.47
N LYS A 380 21.13 -22.14 7.46
CA LYS A 380 21.02 -20.67 7.43
C LYS A 380 19.56 -20.23 7.55
N SER A 381 19.32 -19.15 8.31
CA SER A 381 18.01 -18.52 8.33
C SER A 381 17.80 -17.64 7.11
N PHE A 382 16.60 -17.70 6.48
CA PHE A 382 16.19 -16.78 5.42
C PHE A 382 16.28 -15.32 5.86
N TYR A 383 15.88 -15.05 7.09
CA TYR A 383 15.85 -13.68 7.65
C TYR A 383 17.23 -13.09 7.93
N ALA A 384 18.26 -13.93 7.99
CA ALA A 384 19.65 -13.51 8.13
C ALA A 384 20.35 -13.22 6.79
N LEU A 385 19.68 -13.52 5.66
CA LEU A 385 20.23 -13.20 4.35
C LEU A 385 20.27 -11.68 4.14
N PRO A 386 21.37 -11.14 3.56
CA PRO A 386 21.49 -9.70 3.34
C PRO A 386 20.47 -9.19 2.31
N SER A 387 20.06 -7.94 2.48
CA SER A 387 19.34 -7.20 1.44
C SER A 387 20.29 -6.85 0.29
N ARG A 388 19.76 -6.77 -0.93
CA ARG A 388 20.49 -6.35 -2.14
C ARG A 388 19.75 -5.25 -2.86
N ASP A 389 20.47 -4.45 -3.64
CA ASP A 389 19.89 -3.53 -4.62
C ASP A 389 19.79 -4.20 -6.01
N ARG A 390 19.10 -3.55 -6.93
CA ARG A 390 18.87 -4.05 -8.29
C ARG A 390 20.18 -4.28 -9.07
N ARG A 391 21.20 -3.43 -8.84
CA ARG A 391 22.47 -3.42 -9.56
C ARG A 391 23.44 -4.50 -9.09
N ALA A 392 23.27 -4.98 -7.86
CA ALA A 392 24.16 -5.99 -7.30
C ALA A 392 24.21 -7.28 -8.13
N GLY A 393 23.19 -7.51 -8.96
CA GLY A 393 23.09 -8.71 -9.80
C GLY A 393 23.15 -9.99 -8.97
N ASN A 394 23.01 -11.14 -9.60
CA ASN A 394 23.23 -12.41 -8.95
C ASN A 394 23.86 -13.39 -9.94
N ALA A 395 25.16 -13.21 -10.22
CA ALA A 395 25.88 -14.08 -11.14
C ALA A 395 25.80 -15.57 -10.74
N ALA A 396 25.69 -15.87 -9.43
CA ALA A 396 25.51 -17.22 -8.95
C ALA A 396 24.11 -17.80 -9.25
N LEU A 397 23.11 -16.96 -9.57
CA LEU A 397 21.77 -17.42 -9.92
C LEU A 397 21.77 -18.19 -11.24
N SER A 398 22.64 -17.84 -12.19
CA SER A 398 22.78 -18.54 -13.48
C SER A 398 23.16 -20.01 -13.33
N ALA A 399 23.82 -20.40 -12.22
CA ALA A 399 24.10 -21.79 -11.91
C ALA A 399 22.84 -22.63 -11.63
N ALA A 400 21.71 -21.98 -11.32
CA ALA A 400 20.41 -22.63 -11.13
C ALA A 400 19.63 -22.84 -12.45
N GLY A 401 20.20 -22.44 -13.59
CA GLY A 401 19.56 -22.46 -14.90
C GLY A 401 18.83 -21.13 -15.22
N ASP A 402 18.15 -21.08 -16.36
CA ASP A 402 17.54 -19.85 -16.87
C ASP A 402 16.22 -19.48 -16.16
N GLU A 403 15.50 -20.47 -15.62
CA GLU A 403 14.15 -20.28 -15.04
C GLU A 403 14.14 -19.31 -13.84
N PRO A 404 15.07 -19.41 -12.85
CA PRO A 404 15.12 -18.44 -11.74
C PRO A 404 15.41 -17.00 -12.18
N GLN A 405 16.32 -16.83 -13.17
CA GLN A 405 16.63 -15.51 -13.71
C GLN A 405 15.41 -14.91 -14.43
N ALA A 406 14.74 -15.70 -15.27
CA ALA A 406 13.52 -15.27 -15.97
C ALA A 406 12.40 -14.83 -15.01
N LEU A 407 12.27 -15.50 -13.86
CA LEU A 407 11.29 -15.11 -12.83
C LEU A 407 11.67 -13.82 -12.11
N ARG A 408 12.97 -13.59 -11.85
CA ARG A 408 13.46 -12.31 -11.34
C ARG A 408 13.17 -11.18 -12.33
N ASP A 409 13.47 -11.39 -13.60
CA ASP A 409 13.24 -10.41 -14.65
C ASP A 409 11.75 -10.14 -14.85
N LYS A 410 10.89 -11.16 -14.76
CA LYS A 410 9.42 -11.00 -14.77
C LYS A 410 8.92 -10.15 -13.59
N PHE A 411 9.48 -10.34 -12.38
CA PHE A 411 9.18 -9.50 -11.22
C PHE A 411 9.56 -8.04 -11.49
N LEU A 412 10.78 -7.81 -11.98
CA LEU A 412 11.28 -6.47 -12.25
C LEU A 412 10.47 -5.77 -13.35
N ALA A 413 10.18 -6.46 -14.45
CA ALA A 413 9.35 -5.93 -15.53
C ALA A 413 7.93 -5.56 -15.05
N ALA A 414 7.34 -6.34 -14.15
CA ALA A 414 6.05 -6.02 -13.55
C ALA A 414 6.11 -4.76 -12.68
N MET A 415 7.18 -4.61 -11.90
CA MET A 415 7.36 -3.43 -11.05
C MET A 415 7.76 -2.18 -11.86
N ASP A 416 8.49 -2.34 -12.97
CA ASP A 416 8.80 -1.25 -13.91
C ASP A 416 7.55 -0.77 -14.68
N ASP A 417 6.54 -1.62 -14.83
CA ASP A 417 5.27 -1.31 -15.49
C ASP A 417 4.20 -0.90 -14.45
N ASP A 418 4.28 0.34 -13.99
CA ASP A 418 3.29 0.96 -13.11
C ASP A 418 3.13 0.22 -11.76
N PHE A 419 4.26 -0.27 -11.22
CA PHE A 419 4.32 -0.94 -9.91
C PHE A 419 3.32 -2.09 -9.76
N ASN A 420 3.23 -2.98 -10.75
CA ASN A 420 2.27 -4.08 -10.78
C ASN A 420 2.63 -5.20 -9.79
N THR A 421 2.28 -4.99 -8.53
CA THR A 421 2.55 -5.94 -7.44
C THR A 421 1.85 -7.28 -7.62
N ALA A 422 0.70 -7.33 -8.32
CA ALA A 422 -0.03 -8.58 -8.55
C ALA A 422 0.78 -9.57 -9.39
N ILE A 423 1.37 -9.11 -10.50
CA ILE A 423 2.25 -9.94 -11.34
C ILE A 423 3.56 -10.25 -10.60
N ALA A 424 4.10 -9.26 -9.86
CA ALA A 424 5.30 -9.44 -9.06
C ALA A 424 5.11 -10.56 -8.01
N ILE A 425 4.02 -10.55 -7.25
CA ILE A 425 3.68 -11.59 -6.27
C ILE A 425 3.51 -12.96 -6.96
N ALA A 426 2.83 -13.02 -8.11
CA ALA A 426 2.69 -14.27 -8.85
C ALA A 426 4.04 -14.87 -9.22
N SER A 427 5.02 -14.05 -9.66
CA SER A 427 6.36 -14.53 -9.97
C SER A 427 7.13 -15.03 -8.73
N LEU A 428 6.85 -14.48 -7.53
CA LEU A 428 7.42 -15.02 -6.28
C LEU A 428 6.90 -16.41 -5.94
N PHE A 429 5.61 -16.68 -6.15
CA PHE A 429 5.07 -18.04 -5.97
C PHE A 429 5.66 -19.03 -6.95
N ASP A 430 5.86 -18.62 -8.21
CA ASP A 430 6.57 -19.41 -9.20
C ASP A 430 8.00 -19.69 -8.74
N PHE A 431 8.68 -18.68 -8.21
CA PHE A 431 10.05 -18.80 -7.69
C PHE A 431 10.14 -19.80 -6.52
N VAL A 432 9.19 -19.76 -5.57
CA VAL A 432 9.09 -20.74 -4.47
C VAL A 432 9.00 -22.18 -5.01
N ARG A 433 8.19 -22.40 -6.08
CA ARG A 433 8.07 -23.73 -6.71
C ARG A 433 9.39 -24.18 -7.34
N VAL A 434 10.09 -23.27 -8.01
CA VAL A 434 11.39 -23.57 -8.65
C VAL A 434 12.45 -23.92 -7.61
N VAL A 435 12.51 -23.18 -6.48
CA VAL A 435 13.44 -23.50 -5.39
C VAL A 435 13.15 -24.89 -4.79
N ASN A 436 11.89 -25.20 -4.52
CA ASN A 436 11.51 -26.50 -3.98
C ASN A 436 11.89 -27.64 -4.95
N LYS A 437 11.60 -27.46 -6.26
CA LYS A 437 11.99 -28.40 -7.30
C LYS A 437 13.51 -28.63 -7.36
N PHE A 438 14.30 -27.56 -7.22
CA PHE A 438 15.75 -27.64 -7.17
C PHE A 438 16.24 -28.45 -5.97
N ILE A 439 15.70 -28.23 -4.77
CA ILE A 439 16.02 -28.99 -3.57
C ILE A 439 15.73 -30.50 -3.79
N ASP A 440 14.54 -30.81 -4.39
CA ASP A 440 14.11 -32.19 -4.65
C ASP A 440 15.02 -32.88 -5.68
N GLN A 441 15.28 -32.23 -6.82
CA GLN A 441 16.08 -32.78 -7.91
C GLN A 441 17.50 -33.11 -7.50
N HIS A 442 18.10 -32.30 -6.61
CA HIS A 442 19.45 -32.53 -6.12
C HIS A 442 19.50 -33.32 -4.80
N GLY A 443 18.34 -33.69 -4.23
CA GLY A 443 18.21 -34.43 -2.99
C GLY A 443 18.92 -33.76 -1.81
N LEU A 444 18.82 -32.42 -1.71
CA LEU A 444 19.63 -31.60 -0.79
C LEU A 444 19.29 -31.84 0.69
N GLU A 445 18.16 -32.45 1.00
CA GLU A 445 17.82 -32.81 2.39
C GLU A 445 18.72 -33.97 2.92
N VAL A 446 19.22 -34.79 2.02
CA VAL A 446 20.07 -35.92 2.37
C VAL A 446 21.53 -35.68 1.93
N LYS A 447 21.70 -35.27 0.66
CA LYS A 447 23.01 -34.95 0.08
C LYS A 447 23.21 -33.44 0.19
N LYS A 448 24.36 -33.01 0.68
CA LYS A 448 24.65 -31.57 0.86
C LYS A 448 25.92 -31.18 0.08
N PRO A 449 25.95 -31.32 -1.25
CA PRO A 449 27.12 -30.95 -2.04
C PRO A 449 27.27 -29.43 -2.07
N ALA A 450 28.51 -28.94 -1.94
CA ALA A 450 28.80 -27.53 -1.71
C ALA A 450 28.36 -26.61 -2.87
N ALA A 451 28.44 -27.10 -4.12
CA ALA A 451 28.07 -26.33 -5.30
C ALA A 451 26.55 -26.06 -5.35
N GLU A 452 25.74 -27.11 -5.11
CA GLU A 452 24.28 -27.01 -5.11
C GLU A 452 23.78 -26.21 -3.90
N LEU A 453 24.45 -26.29 -2.74
CA LEU A 453 24.14 -25.43 -1.60
C LEU A 453 24.44 -23.96 -1.90
N ALA A 454 25.54 -23.65 -2.60
CA ALA A 454 25.85 -22.29 -3.03
C ALA A 454 24.80 -21.77 -4.04
N THR A 455 24.32 -22.61 -4.93
CA THR A 455 23.24 -22.28 -5.86
C THR A 455 21.92 -22.05 -5.12
N LEU A 456 21.57 -22.91 -4.15
CA LEU A 456 20.39 -22.71 -3.30
C LEU A 456 20.48 -21.38 -2.52
N ASP A 457 21.64 -21.05 -1.95
CA ASP A 457 21.88 -19.77 -1.28
C ASP A 457 21.62 -18.59 -2.22
N ALA A 458 22.09 -18.67 -3.47
CA ALA A 458 21.86 -17.63 -4.47
C ALA A 458 20.37 -17.46 -4.82
N MET A 459 19.62 -18.56 -4.95
CA MET A 459 18.17 -18.53 -5.17
C MET A 459 17.45 -17.90 -3.98
N MET A 460 17.77 -18.32 -2.75
CA MET A 460 17.14 -17.79 -1.54
C MET A 460 17.48 -16.33 -1.30
N LEU A 461 18.68 -15.90 -1.67
CA LEU A 461 19.11 -14.51 -1.62
C LEU A 461 18.31 -13.64 -2.61
N THR A 462 18.05 -14.16 -3.83
CA THR A 462 17.16 -13.50 -4.79
C THR A 462 15.73 -13.42 -4.25
N LEU A 463 15.21 -14.47 -3.65
CA LEU A 463 13.88 -14.42 -3.03
C LEU A 463 13.82 -13.39 -1.89
N ARG A 464 14.89 -13.27 -1.07
CA ARG A 464 15.00 -12.26 -0.02
C ARG A 464 15.02 -10.83 -0.58
N GLU A 465 15.76 -10.62 -1.66
CA GLU A 465 15.81 -9.37 -2.41
C GLU A 465 14.40 -8.94 -2.85
N LEU A 466 13.70 -9.80 -3.58
CA LEU A 466 12.41 -9.48 -4.19
C LEU A 466 11.27 -9.35 -3.16
N THR A 467 11.22 -10.21 -2.14
CA THR A 467 10.24 -10.07 -1.06
C THR A 467 10.45 -8.80 -0.25
N GLY A 468 11.71 -8.37 -0.06
CA GLY A 468 12.08 -7.13 0.61
C GLY A 468 11.57 -5.88 -0.09
N VAL A 469 11.51 -5.88 -1.43
CA VAL A 469 10.90 -4.81 -2.24
C VAL A 469 9.42 -4.65 -1.88
N LEU A 470 8.70 -5.74 -1.69
CA LEU A 470 7.28 -5.70 -1.31
C LEU A 470 7.08 -5.45 0.20
N GLY A 471 8.17 -5.35 0.98
CA GLY A 471 8.10 -5.23 2.44
C GLY A 471 7.56 -6.47 3.13
N LEU A 472 7.69 -7.65 2.51
CA LEU A 472 7.26 -8.94 3.04
C LEU A 472 8.45 -9.71 3.61
N PHE A 473 8.19 -10.48 4.68
CA PHE A 473 9.17 -11.35 5.34
C PHE A 473 10.44 -10.61 5.79
N LEU A 474 10.28 -9.35 6.24
CA LEU A 474 11.42 -8.53 6.70
C LEU A 474 12.04 -9.06 7.99
N GLN A 475 11.20 -9.58 8.88
CA GLN A 475 11.57 -10.13 10.19
C GLN A 475 10.94 -11.52 10.35
N PRO A 476 11.54 -12.40 11.16
CA PRO A 476 10.89 -13.65 11.51
C PRO A 476 9.53 -13.38 12.17
N PRO A 477 8.53 -14.23 11.94
CA PRO A 477 7.24 -14.08 12.60
C PRO A 477 7.45 -14.02 14.11
N LYS A 478 6.77 -13.07 14.76
CA LYS A 478 6.78 -13.01 16.22
C LYS A 478 6.25 -14.34 16.74
N GLN A 479 7.07 -15.08 17.46
CA GLN A 479 6.59 -16.24 18.20
C GLN A 479 5.42 -15.75 19.05
N LYS A 480 4.23 -16.33 18.86
CA LYS A 480 3.14 -16.10 19.82
C LYS A 480 3.74 -16.44 21.17
N ALA A 481 3.63 -15.52 22.13
CA ALA A 481 4.03 -15.80 23.50
C ALA A 481 3.21 -17.02 23.94
N GLU A 482 3.87 -18.16 23.95
CA GLU A 482 3.26 -19.45 24.21
C GLU A 482 3.07 -19.57 25.71
N GLY A 483 1.83 -19.71 26.11
CA GLY A 483 1.49 -20.06 27.48
C GLY A 483 2.10 -21.42 27.81
N GLY A 484 2.89 -21.44 28.81
CA GLY A 484 3.44 -22.47 29.75
C GLY A 484 3.48 -23.96 29.42
N ASP A 485 2.90 -24.50 28.34
CA ASP A 485 2.77 -25.94 28.10
C ASP A 485 3.51 -26.53 26.90
N GLU A 486 4.28 -25.71 26.14
CA GLU A 486 4.88 -26.18 24.88
C GLU A 486 5.99 -27.20 25.05
N GLY A 487 6.77 -27.11 26.12
CA GLY A 487 7.77 -28.14 26.41
C GLY A 487 7.09 -29.51 26.65
N LEU A 488 5.96 -29.52 27.30
CA LEU A 488 5.17 -30.74 27.53
C LEU A 488 4.51 -31.22 26.24
N VAL A 489 3.95 -30.31 25.43
CA VAL A 489 3.37 -30.66 24.12
C VAL A 489 4.42 -31.21 23.15
N ALA A 490 5.62 -30.64 23.10
CA ALA A 490 6.72 -31.15 22.30
C ALA A 490 7.12 -32.57 22.71
N GLN A 491 7.28 -32.83 24.02
CA GLN A 491 7.59 -34.15 24.56
C GLN A 491 6.47 -35.17 24.28
N LEU A 492 5.22 -34.79 24.42
CA LEU A 492 4.08 -35.64 24.10
C LEU A 492 4.01 -35.97 22.61
N MET A 493 4.32 -35.00 21.73
CA MET A 493 4.36 -35.22 20.29
C MET A 493 5.51 -36.13 19.86
N GLU A 494 6.70 -36.01 20.48
CA GLU A 494 7.80 -36.95 20.26
C GLU A 494 7.37 -38.38 20.61
N LEU A 495 6.74 -38.58 21.77
CA LEU A 495 6.22 -39.89 22.19
C LEU A 495 5.19 -40.44 21.18
N VAL A 496 4.24 -39.63 20.72
CA VAL A 496 3.18 -40.05 19.80
C VAL A 496 3.77 -40.40 18.42
N ILE A 497 4.76 -39.64 17.95
CA ILE A 497 5.50 -39.92 16.71
C ILE A 497 6.28 -41.24 16.83
N GLU A 498 6.90 -41.46 17.97
CA GLU A 498 7.62 -42.74 18.24
C GLU A 498 6.65 -43.93 18.26
N ILE A 499 5.50 -43.82 18.91
CA ILE A 499 4.46 -44.87 18.92
C ILE A 499 4.02 -45.19 17.48
N ARG A 500 3.75 -44.16 16.63
CA ARG A 500 3.40 -44.37 15.23
C ARG A 500 4.54 -45.03 14.42
N ALA A 501 5.78 -44.61 14.62
CA ALA A 501 6.93 -45.18 13.95
C ALA A 501 7.11 -46.65 14.33
N ASN A 502 6.94 -47.02 15.59
CA ASN A 502 7.02 -48.39 16.08
C ASN A 502 5.88 -49.25 15.49
N ALA A 503 4.63 -48.74 15.46
CA ALA A 503 3.51 -49.41 14.81
C ALA A 503 3.80 -49.69 13.31
N ARG A 504 4.34 -48.74 12.57
CA ARG A 504 4.74 -48.93 11.17
C ARG A 504 5.84 -49.99 11.00
N LYS A 505 6.87 -50.02 11.89
CA LYS A 505 7.91 -51.06 11.90
C LYS A 505 7.32 -52.42 12.17
N ALA A 506 6.33 -52.54 13.07
CA ALA A 506 5.62 -53.76 13.37
C ALA A 506 4.56 -54.16 12.32
N LYS A 507 4.44 -53.39 11.22
CA LYS A 507 3.40 -53.54 10.17
C LYS A 507 1.95 -53.40 10.69
N ASP A 508 1.77 -52.81 11.86
CA ASP A 508 0.45 -52.44 12.39
C ASP A 508 0.01 -51.07 11.80
N PHE A 509 -0.46 -51.13 10.56
CA PHE A 509 -0.90 -49.93 9.84
C PHE A 509 -2.19 -49.35 10.43
N ALA A 510 -3.03 -50.18 11.07
CA ALA A 510 -4.25 -49.72 11.71
C ALA A 510 -3.96 -48.72 12.85
N THR A 511 -3.02 -49.06 13.74
CA THR A 511 -2.59 -48.15 14.82
C THR A 511 -1.87 -46.90 14.25
N ALA A 512 -1.03 -47.04 13.23
CA ALA A 512 -0.34 -45.91 12.61
C ALA A 512 -1.30 -44.90 11.98
N ASP A 513 -2.36 -45.37 11.31
CA ASP A 513 -3.39 -44.53 10.69
C ASP A 513 -4.33 -43.94 11.74
N LEU A 514 -4.67 -44.67 12.80
CA LEU A 514 -5.44 -44.15 13.93
C LEU A 514 -4.74 -42.92 14.57
N VAL A 515 -3.45 -43.03 14.85
CA VAL A 515 -2.64 -41.93 15.38
C VAL A 515 -2.70 -40.72 14.44
N ARG A 516 -2.45 -40.92 13.15
CA ARG A 516 -2.50 -39.86 12.16
C ARG A 516 -3.86 -39.16 12.10
N ASN A 517 -4.93 -39.93 12.03
CA ASN A 517 -6.28 -39.41 11.93
C ASN A 517 -6.71 -38.64 13.20
N LYS A 518 -6.34 -39.14 14.39
CA LYS A 518 -6.62 -38.43 15.66
C LYS A 518 -5.85 -37.13 15.78
N LEU A 519 -4.59 -37.08 15.37
CA LEU A 519 -3.80 -35.84 15.35
C LEU A 519 -4.37 -34.85 14.33
N THR A 520 -4.75 -35.32 13.14
CA THR A 520 -5.40 -34.47 12.13
C THR A 520 -6.70 -33.86 12.63
N ALA A 521 -7.53 -34.66 13.33
CA ALA A 521 -8.76 -34.19 13.94
C ALA A 521 -8.52 -33.16 15.08
N ALA A 522 -7.36 -33.23 15.73
CA ALA A 522 -6.92 -32.26 16.73
C ALA A 522 -6.20 -31.03 16.13
N GLY A 523 -6.19 -30.88 14.78
CA GLY A 523 -5.52 -29.77 14.09
C GLY A 523 -4.00 -29.92 13.99
N ILE A 524 -3.45 -31.15 14.16
CA ILE A 524 -2.02 -31.41 14.05
C ILE A 524 -1.76 -32.25 12.81
N VAL A 525 -0.88 -31.78 11.92
CA VAL A 525 -0.49 -32.47 10.69
C VAL A 525 0.91 -33.05 10.85
N LEU A 526 1.05 -34.36 10.60
CA LEU A 526 2.34 -35.04 10.56
C LEU A 526 2.96 -34.93 9.16
N GLU A 527 4.24 -34.58 9.10
CA GLU A 527 5.05 -34.50 7.89
C GLU A 527 6.11 -35.61 7.93
N ASP A 528 5.91 -36.69 7.14
CA ASP A 528 6.93 -37.75 7.01
C ASP A 528 8.04 -37.22 6.11
N ARG A 529 9.29 -37.26 6.60
CA ARG A 529 10.50 -36.71 5.96
C ARG A 529 11.56 -37.79 5.90
N PRO A 530 12.59 -37.68 5.04
CA PRO A 530 13.70 -38.64 4.97
C PRO A 530 14.48 -38.78 6.27
N ASP A 531 14.55 -37.74 7.08
CA ASP A 531 15.27 -37.66 8.36
C ASP A 531 14.37 -37.88 9.58
N GLY A 532 13.06 -38.12 9.39
CA GLY A 532 12.11 -38.37 10.46
C GLY A 532 10.70 -37.81 10.20
N THR A 533 9.83 -37.95 11.17
CA THR A 533 8.47 -37.38 11.11
C THR A 533 8.43 -36.08 11.92
N GLY A 534 8.15 -34.96 11.23
CA GLY A 534 7.84 -33.68 11.87
C GLY A 534 6.32 -33.48 12.08
N TRP A 535 5.94 -32.41 12.78
CA TRP A 535 4.55 -32.05 12.96
C TRP A 535 4.34 -30.53 12.93
N VAL A 536 3.14 -30.11 12.54
CA VAL A 536 2.71 -28.71 12.51
C VAL A 536 1.30 -28.62 13.08
N LYS A 537 1.03 -27.63 13.88
CA LYS A 537 -0.33 -27.31 14.34
C LYS A 537 -0.98 -26.43 13.26
N LYS A 538 -2.16 -26.84 12.78
CA LYS A 538 -2.98 -26.05 11.84
C LYS A 538 -3.73 -24.93 12.53
#